data_2c60a9a563ed0b52ffbdb76c9263ce16
#
_entry.id   2c60a9a563ed0b52ffbdb76c9263ce16
#
_cell.length_a   1.000
_cell.length_b   1.000
_cell.length_c   1.000
_cell.angle_alpha   90.00
_cell.angle_beta   90.00
_cell.angle_gamma   90.00
#
_symmetry.space_group_name_H-M   'P 1'
#
loop_
_entity.id
_entity.type
_entity.pdbx_description
1 polymer ?
#
loop_
_entity_poly.entity_id
_entity_poly.type
_entity_poly.pdbx_seq_one_letter_code
_entity_poly.pdbx_strand_id
1 'polypeptide(L)'
;MGRLFDNSAAKDLKALLPVTLTFADLNGVEKTAPLPRKLAVDGMPDGDDPRVSDLGYWSPDGDLVIYYGDVGYWRGISRIGEVDGDIPAVLRNTGEFSATVESA
;
A
#
# COMPACT_ATOMS: atom_id res chain seq x y z
N MET A 1 -6.26 -1.29 -11.70
CA MET A 1 -4.85 -1.38 -12.17
C MET A 1 -4.02 -0.33 -11.47
N GLY A 2 -2.72 -0.59 -11.39
CA GLY A 2 -1.79 0.35 -10.80
C GLY A 2 -0.39 0.08 -11.32
N ARG A 3 0.59 0.82 -10.81
CA ARG A 3 1.99 0.59 -11.16
C ARG A 3 2.87 0.68 -9.91
N LEU A 4 3.94 -0.10 -9.91
CA LEU A 4 4.95 -0.03 -8.86
C LEU A 4 6.05 0.97 -9.25
N PHE A 5 6.56 1.69 -8.24
CA PHE A 5 7.73 2.53 -8.40
C PHE A 5 8.99 1.67 -8.49
N ASP A 6 10.08 2.25 -8.94
CA ASP A 6 11.36 1.58 -9.02
C ASP A 6 12.15 1.79 -7.72
N ASN A 7 11.87 0.96 -6.72
CA ASN A 7 12.59 0.96 -5.46
C ASN A 7 12.61 -0.44 -4.84
N SER A 8 13.40 -0.60 -3.77
CA SER A 8 13.63 -1.91 -3.16
C SER A 8 12.37 -2.54 -2.59
N ALA A 9 11.53 -1.75 -1.91
CA ALA A 9 10.30 -2.28 -1.32
C ALA A 9 9.32 -2.72 -2.41
N ALA A 10 9.18 -1.94 -3.47
CA ALA A 10 8.33 -2.30 -4.61
C ALA A 10 8.80 -3.57 -5.31
N LYS A 11 10.11 -3.72 -5.50
CA LYS A 11 10.69 -4.93 -6.09
C LYS A 11 10.43 -6.15 -5.20
N ASP A 12 10.53 -5.99 -3.90
CA ASP A 12 10.28 -7.09 -2.97
C ASP A 12 8.80 -7.49 -2.93
N LEU A 13 7.88 -6.53 -3.03
CA LEU A 13 6.46 -6.83 -3.19
C LEU A 13 6.23 -7.62 -4.47
N LYS A 14 6.84 -7.21 -5.58
CA LYS A 14 6.70 -7.91 -6.86
C LYS A 14 7.10 -9.38 -6.76
N ALA A 15 8.10 -9.69 -5.94
CA ALA A 15 8.53 -11.07 -5.71
C ALA A 15 7.50 -11.92 -4.98
N LEU A 16 6.54 -11.30 -4.27
CA LEU A 16 5.46 -11.99 -3.59
C LEU A 16 4.25 -12.27 -4.47
N LEU A 17 4.16 -11.61 -5.61
CA LEU A 17 2.96 -11.68 -6.46
C LEU A 17 2.85 -13.01 -7.21
N PRO A 18 1.66 -13.55 -7.41
CA PRO A 18 0.38 -13.01 -6.95
C PRO A 18 0.15 -13.29 -5.47
N VAL A 19 -0.56 -12.40 -4.79
CA VAL A 19 -0.92 -12.58 -3.39
C VAL A 19 -2.35 -12.09 -3.16
N THR A 20 -3.14 -12.86 -2.41
CA THR A 20 -4.49 -12.46 -2.03
C THR A 20 -4.46 -11.91 -0.61
N LEU A 21 -4.98 -10.70 -0.45
CA LEU A 21 -4.93 -9.97 0.80
C LEU A 21 -6.33 -9.52 1.20
N THR A 22 -6.55 -9.41 2.52
CA THR A 22 -7.77 -8.84 3.07
C THR A 22 -7.46 -7.44 3.59
N PHE A 23 -8.10 -6.44 2.99
CA PHE A 23 -7.93 -5.04 3.36
C PHE A 23 -9.02 -4.61 4.32
N ALA A 24 -8.63 -3.90 5.37
CA ALA A 24 -9.55 -3.32 6.35
C ALA A 24 -9.31 -1.81 6.44
N ASP A 25 -10.38 -1.08 6.75
CA ASP A 25 -10.28 0.38 6.87
C ASP A 25 -9.52 0.80 8.12
N LEU A 26 -8.74 1.88 7.97
CA LEU A 26 -8.08 2.53 9.09
C LEU A 26 -8.34 4.04 9.02
N ASN A 27 -9.04 4.54 10.03
CA ASN A 27 -9.32 5.97 10.21
C ASN A 27 -10.03 6.67 9.04
N GLY A 28 -10.68 5.95 8.14
CA GLY A 28 -11.37 6.53 7.00
C GLY A 28 -10.46 7.20 5.97
N VAL A 29 -9.17 6.87 5.96
CA VAL A 29 -8.18 7.46 5.03
C VAL A 29 -7.30 6.42 4.36
N GLU A 30 -7.28 5.17 4.86
CA GLU A 30 -6.47 4.12 4.27
C GLU A 30 -7.09 2.75 4.42
N LYS A 31 -6.76 1.85 3.50
CA LYS A 31 -7.07 0.43 3.58
C LYS A 31 -5.77 -0.33 3.76
N THR A 32 -5.69 -1.16 4.79
CA THR A 32 -4.47 -1.88 5.16
C THR A 32 -4.68 -3.38 5.11
N ALA A 33 -3.65 -4.10 4.68
CA ALA A 33 -3.67 -5.56 4.62
C ALA A 33 -2.32 -6.13 5.04
N PRO A 34 -2.29 -7.06 6.00
CA PRO A 34 -1.03 -7.69 6.39
C PRO A 34 -0.48 -8.53 5.23
N LEU A 35 0.82 -8.39 4.99
CA LEU A 35 1.53 -9.22 4.03
C LEU A 35 2.02 -10.52 4.68
N PRO A 36 2.25 -11.58 3.89
CA PRO A 36 2.73 -12.86 4.46
C PRO A 36 4.14 -12.77 5.05
N ARG A 37 4.93 -11.78 4.65
CA ARG A 37 6.23 -11.49 5.26
C ARG A 37 6.54 -10.01 5.14
N LYS A 38 7.50 -9.53 5.93
CA LYS A 38 7.97 -8.15 5.84
C LYS A 38 8.75 -7.93 4.54
N LEU A 39 8.59 -6.74 3.96
CA LEU A 39 9.34 -6.34 2.76
C LEU A 39 10.70 -5.76 3.15
N ALA A 40 11.67 -5.93 2.25
CA ALA A 40 12.95 -5.26 2.36
C ALA A 40 12.76 -3.76 2.11
N VAL A 41 13.31 -2.94 3.00
CA VAL A 41 13.22 -1.47 2.91
C VAL A 41 14.59 -0.82 2.77
N ASP A 42 15.59 -1.59 2.40
CA ASP A 42 16.96 -1.11 2.22
C ASP A 42 17.01 0.02 1.20
N GLY A 43 17.61 1.15 1.57
CA GLY A 43 17.69 2.30 0.69
C GLY A 43 16.41 3.14 0.59
N MET A 44 15.33 2.72 1.26
CA MET A 44 14.13 3.54 1.32
C MET A 44 14.31 4.68 2.34
N PRO A 45 13.64 5.83 2.14
CA PRO A 45 13.60 6.87 3.17
C PRO A 45 13.04 6.32 4.48
N ASP A 46 13.42 6.92 5.62
CA ASP A 46 12.93 6.50 6.94
C ASP A 46 11.43 6.65 7.09
N GLY A 47 10.84 7.54 6.34
CA GLY A 47 9.41 7.77 6.29
C GLY A 47 9.04 8.56 5.05
N ASP A 48 7.75 8.77 4.86
CA ASP A 48 7.25 9.51 3.71
C ASP A 48 5.86 10.07 4.00
N ASP A 49 5.43 10.99 3.14
CA ASP A 49 4.10 11.57 3.12
C ASP A 49 3.37 11.04 1.89
N PRO A 50 2.55 10.00 2.04
CA PRO A 50 1.89 9.40 0.88
C PRO A 50 0.83 10.33 0.30
N ARG A 51 0.62 10.19 -1.00
CA ARG A 51 -0.43 10.92 -1.72
C ARG A 51 -1.65 10.04 -1.87
N VAL A 52 -2.80 10.68 -2.01
CA VAL A 52 -4.04 9.95 -2.32
C VAL A 52 -3.85 9.13 -3.59
N SER A 53 -4.31 7.89 -3.56
CA SER A 53 -4.13 6.85 -4.57
C SER A 53 -2.75 6.16 -4.57
N ASP A 54 -1.88 6.52 -3.63
CA ASP A 54 -0.62 5.80 -3.48
C ASP A 54 -0.85 4.41 -2.90
N LEU A 55 0.01 3.49 -3.32
CA LEU A 55 0.22 2.21 -2.69
C LEU A 55 1.47 2.34 -1.83
N GLY A 56 1.36 1.98 -0.57
CA GLY A 56 2.45 2.11 0.37
C GLY A 56 2.68 0.87 1.20
N TYR A 57 3.75 0.92 1.99
CA TYR A 57 4.10 -0.14 2.93
C TYR A 57 4.32 0.47 4.30
N TRP A 58 3.63 -0.06 5.31
CA TRP A 58 3.79 0.33 6.70
C TRP A 58 4.71 -0.69 7.39
N SER A 59 5.99 -0.34 7.52
CA SER A 59 7.01 -1.28 7.97
C SER A 59 6.84 -1.77 9.41
N PRO A 60 6.32 -0.99 10.38
CA PRO A 60 6.17 -1.49 11.74
C PRO A 60 5.32 -2.76 11.84
N ASP A 61 4.26 -2.85 11.04
CA ASP A 61 3.34 -3.99 11.07
C ASP A 61 3.49 -4.93 9.87
N GLY A 62 4.21 -4.51 8.84
CA GLY A 62 4.33 -5.29 7.61
C GLY A 62 3.10 -5.26 6.73
N ASP A 63 2.37 -4.13 6.69
CA ASP A 63 1.13 -3.99 5.96
C ASP A 63 1.32 -3.32 4.61
N LEU A 64 0.58 -3.83 3.61
CA LEU A 64 0.37 -3.13 2.35
C LEU A 64 -0.80 -2.16 2.55
N VAL A 65 -0.67 -0.94 2.05
CA VAL A 65 -1.64 0.12 2.30
C VAL A 65 -2.04 0.81 1.00
N ILE A 66 -3.35 1.06 0.85
CA ILE A 66 -3.88 1.92 -0.22
C ILE A 66 -4.40 3.18 0.45
N TYR A 67 -3.84 4.33 0.10
CA TYR A 67 -4.22 5.62 0.69
C TYR A 67 -5.31 6.28 -0.14
N TYR A 68 -6.44 6.56 0.49
CA TYR A 68 -7.55 7.27 -0.17
C TYR A 68 -7.92 8.59 0.50
N GLY A 69 -7.15 8.97 1.53
CA GLY A 69 -7.23 10.26 2.21
C GLY A 69 -5.84 10.72 2.62
N ASP A 70 -5.74 11.93 3.16
CA ASP A 70 -4.46 12.49 3.59
C ASP A 70 -4.08 11.97 4.97
N VAL A 71 -2.91 11.34 5.09
CA VAL A 71 -2.41 10.84 6.37
C VAL A 71 -1.19 11.60 6.88
N GLY A 72 -0.55 12.42 6.06
CA GLY A 72 0.65 13.16 6.43
C GLY A 72 1.90 12.29 6.46
N TYR A 73 2.98 12.89 6.95
CA TYR A 73 4.28 12.22 7.05
C TYR A 73 4.34 11.32 8.29
N TRP A 74 4.79 10.08 8.09
CA TRP A 74 5.06 9.14 9.19
C TRP A 74 6.34 8.36 8.92
N ARG A 75 7.16 8.18 9.95
CA ARG A 75 8.27 7.24 9.89
C ARG A 75 7.70 5.82 9.77
N GLY A 76 8.30 5.03 8.91
CA GLY A 76 7.82 3.68 8.64
C GLY A 76 6.98 3.55 7.38
N ILE A 77 6.54 4.65 6.77
CA ILE A 77 5.85 4.64 5.49
C ILE A 77 6.86 4.61 4.35
N SER A 78 6.68 3.67 3.43
CA SER A 78 7.41 3.63 2.15
C SER A 78 6.38 3.73 1.03
N ARG A 79 6.55 4.70 0.12
CA ARG A 79 5.72 4.80 -1.08
C ARG A 79 6.25 3.81 -2.11
N ILE A 80 5.42 2.88 -2.57
CA ILE A 80 5.87 1.81 -3.46
C ILE A 80 5.13 1.74 -4.79
N GLY A 81 4.08 2.50 -4.95
CA GLY A 81 3.34 2.54 -6.20
C GLY A 81 2.15 3.45 -6.14
N GLU A 82 1.31 3.35 -7.15
CA GLU A 82 0.05 4.08 -7.20
C GLU A 82 -1.02 3.25 -7.87
N VAL A 83 -2.29 3.52 -7.56
CA VAL A 83 -3.45 2.80 -8.04
C VAL A 83 -4.28 3.72 -8.93
N ASP A 84 -4.70 3.22 -10.10
CA ASP A 84 -5.50 3.97 -11.05
C ASP A 84 -6.96 4.06 -10.63
N GLY A 85 -7.63 5.10 -11.10
CA GLY A 85 -9.06 5.31 -10.92
C GLY A 85 -9.38 6.32 -9.83
N ASP A 86 -10.67 6.52 -9.60
CA ASP A 86 -11.14 7.41 -8.54
C ASP A 86 -11.14 6.67 -7.19
N ILE A 87 -9.96 6.48 -6.65
CA ILE A 87 -9.75 5.68 -5.46
C ILE A 87 -10.50 6.22 -4.22
N PRO A 88 -10.52 7.53 -3.95
CA PRO A 88 -11.30 8.02 -2.81
C PRO A 88 -12.78 7.68 -2.91
N ALA A 89 -13.39 7.82 -4.09
CA ALA A 89 -14.81 7.51 -4.27
C ALA A 89 -15.09 6.03 -4.09
N VAL A 90 -14.23 5.17 -4.63
CA VAL A 90 -14.39 3.71 -4.53
C VAL A 90 -14.18 3.21 -3.10
N LEU A 91 -13.09 3.60 -2.47
CA LEU A 91 -12.70 3.03 -1.18
C LEU A 91 -13.46 3.64 0.00
N ARG A 92 -13.93 4.88 -0.11
CA ARG A 92 -14.67 5.53 0.96
C ARG A 92 -15.95 4.78 1.31
N ASN A 93 -16.58 4.17 0.32
CA ASN A 93 -17.84 3.44 0.46
C ASN A 93 -17.65 1.92 0.54
N THR A 94 -16.40 1.46 0.65
CA THR A 94 -16.07 0.05 0.71
C THR A 94 -15.63 -0.31 2.12
N GLY A 95 -16.23 -1.35 2.72
CA GLY A 95 -15.77 -1.88 3.99
C GLY A 95 -14.56 -2.79 3.81
N GLU A 96 -14.45 -3.81 4.65
CA GLU A 96 -13.41 -4.83 4.50
C GLU A 96 -13.62 -5.60 3.19
N PHE A 97 -12.55 -5.86 2.48
CA PHE A 97 -12.63 -6.61 1.22
C PHE A 97 -11.33 -7.39 0.99
N SER A 98 -11.44 -8.47 0.22
CA SER A 98 -10.29 -9.24 -0.23
C SER A 98 -10.00 -8.95 -1.69
N ALA A 99 -8.73 -8.87 -2.03
CA ALA A 99 -8.29 -8.63 -3.39
C ALA A 99 -7.01 -9.40 -3.68
N THR A 100 -6.85 -9.84 -4.92
CA THR A 100 -5.62 -10.45 -5.38
C THR A 100 -4.78 -9.41 -6.08
N VAL A 101 -3.54 -9.26 -5.61
CA VAL A 101 -2.54 -8.39 -6.23
C VAL A 101 -1.67 -9.27 -7.11
N GLU A 102 -1.59 -8.92 -8.39
CA GLU A 102 -0.84 -9.72 -9.36
C GLU A 102 -0.17 -8.83 -10.39
N SER A 103 0.84 -9.36 -11.06
CA SER A 103 1.49 -8.68 -12.17
C SER A 103 0.62 -8.74 -13.41
N ALA A 104 0.59 -7.65 -14.14
CA ALA A 104 -0.09 -7.57 -15.43
C ALA A 104 0.69 -8.35 -16.51
#